data_26367e6f15629f075a0e037a138b7a7c
#
_entry.id   26367e6f15629f075a0e037a138b7a7c
#
_cell.length_a   1.000
_cell.length_b   1.000
_cell.length_c   1.000
_cell.angle_alpha   90.00
_cell.angle_beta   90.00
_cell.angle_gamma   90.00
#
_symmetry.space_group_name_H-M   'P 1'
#
loop_
_entity.id
_entity.type
_entity.pdbx_description
1 polymer ?
#
loop_
_entity_poly.entity_id
_entity_poly.type
_entity_poly.pdbx_seq_one_letter_code
_entity_poly.pdbx_strand_id
1 'polypeptide(L)'
;MQKLKRSMAAITCAVMAAVSGTGTFFSDAADKEAEQQFCAPISEVVTDSGLDIDYARALQYSLYFYDANMCGDTVDADSRLSWRGNCHTYDAHVPMIEWDKEGNKNSKGGTNLSAEFMAKYKDVLDPDGDGTIDVAGGFHDAGDHVEFGMPENYSAATLGWGYYEYRDVFKKLDQDAHMETILRHFNDYLMKCTFLDEDGTVIAHCYQVGDGGIDHAIWNSPEVDSMPRPAFFLTADKPQTDYVVSACASLAINYLNFKDTDEEYAEKSLKYAKALWKFANDNPKELSDNGDGPGQFYGSSKWEDDYCWAAAWMYIVTGDESCFDYAVEIFDYYAPSGWCYCWNDMWAGAGLMWAVVNQEHPELDLVQKIRDAQGKNKYVFDDFWDNDCVGKCLETWKQDETKQGFAWLNTWGSCRYNTAMQLICLLYDKYNNENKPGEWSKWAKKQMDYILGDNDITFKEEEKYTVLAGKNGTHGPRCFIVGYSDISVKNPHHRAASGLLMAEDPREQKHILWGALAGGPDASDSHDDATKDWTENEVTIDYNACLPAAAAGLYAYFGTDDMAITPNFPPEDEKRVYGSGSS
;
A
#
# COMPACT_ATOMS: atom_id res chain seq x y z
N MET A 1 25.13 11.03 -9.87
CA MET A 1 24.02 10.19 -10.32
C MET A 1 22.88 10.12 -9.28
N GLN A 2 23.15 9.85 -7.98
CA GLN A 2 22.12 9.85 -6.93
C GLN A 2 21.30 11.15 -6.85
N LYS A 3 21.93 12.32 -6.89
CA LYS A 3 21.19 13.62 -6.89
C LYS A 3 20.30 13.82 -8.12
N LEU A 4 20.63 13.21 -9.24
CA LEU A 4 19.83 13.30 -10.45
C LEU A 4 18.60 12.39 -10.39
N LYS A 5 18.75 11.18 -9.82
CA LYS A 5 17.63 10.24 -9.60
C LYS A 5 16.60 10.80 -8.59
N ARG A 6 17.08 11.46 -7.52
CA ARG A 6 16.21 12.13 -6.53
C ARG A 6 15.41 13.29 -7.13
N SER A 7 16.00 14.03 -8.06
CA SER A 7 15.30 15.10 -8.77
C SER A 7 14.19 14.59 -9.71
N MET A 8 14.32 13.38 -10.26
CA MET A 8 13.29 12.82 -11.15
C MET A 8 12.06 12.34 -10.36
N ALA A 9 12.25 11.72 -9.20
CA ALA A 9 11.13 11.34 -8.33
C ALA A 9 10.34 12.58 -7.84
N ALA A 10 11.04 13.68 -7.53
CA ALA A 10 10.40 14.93 -7.14
C ALA A 10 9.62 15.62 -8.30
N ILE A 11 10.04 15.41 -9.56
CA ILE A 11 9.37 15.99 -10.72
C ILE A 11 8.03 15.29 -11.00
N THR A 12 7.93 13.99 -10.78
CA THR A 12 6.67 13.24 -10.97
C THR A 12 5.60 13.68 -9.97
N CYS A 13 5.97 13.99 -8.72
CA CYS A 13 5.07 14.55 -7.72
C CYS A 13 4.62 16.00 -8.00
N ALA A 14 5.47 16.82 -8.64
CA ALA A 14 5.16 18.24 -8.89
C ALA A 14 4.08 18.48 -9.98
N VAL A 15 3.82 17.49 -10.84
CA VAL A 15 2.79 17.62 -11.90
C VAL A 15 1.38 17.48 -11.33
N MET A 16 1.19 16.80 -10.20
CA MET A 16 -0.13 16.65 -9.57
C MET A 16 -0.67 17.93 -8.93
N ALA A 17 0.21 18.83 -8.48
CA ALA A 17 -0.19 20.09 -7.85
C ALA A 17 -0.84 21.11 -8.79
N ALA A 18 -0.80 20.89 -10.11
CA ALA A 18 -1.27 21.86 -11.11
C ALA A 18 -2.74 21.67 -11.54
N VAL A 19 -3.41 20.57 -11.14
CA VAL A 19 -4.76 20.24 -11.62
C VAL A 19 -5.87 20.57 -10.62
N SER A 20 -5.55 20.89 -9.36
CA SER A 20 -6.53 21.21 -8.32
C SER A 20 -6.98 22.69 -8.26
N GLY A 21 -6.88 23.42 -9.35
CA GLY A 21 -7.36 24.80 -9.47
C GLY A 21 -8.75 24.87 -10.10
N THR A 22 -9.72 25.32 -9.30
CA THR A 22 -11.07 25.78 -9.65
C THR A 22 -12.21 24.74 -9.62
N GLY A 23 -12.81 24.60 -8.48
CA GLY A 23 -14.17 24.08 -8.35
C GLY A 23 -14.86 24.70 -7.13
N THR A 24 -15.44 25.87 -7.30
CA THR A 24 -16.44 26.41 -6.35
C THR A 24 -17.69 25.57 -6.43
N PHE A 25 -18.11 24.90 -5.36
CA PHE A 25 -19.46 24.30 -5.34
C PHE A 25 -20.09 24.14 -3.95
N PHE A 26 -21.28 24.71 -3.84
CA PHE A 26 -22.49 24.35 -3.08
C PHE A 26 -22.42 24.40 -1.55
N SER A 27 -23.05 25.26 -1.07
CA SER A 27 -24.22 25.97 -0.57
C SER A 27 -24.77 25.37 0.72
N ASP A 28 -24.53 26.04 1.75
CA ASP A 28 -25.09 26.55 3.01
C ASP A 28 -26.36 25.91 3.65
N ALA A 29 -27.02 24.91 3.14
CA ALA A 29 -28.28 24.47 3.70
C ALA A 29 -28.30 23.12 4.45
N ALA A 30 -27.35 22.24 4.13
CA ALA A 30 -27.25 20.91 4.77
C ALA A 30 -26.32 20.91 6.01
N ASP A 31 -25.46 21.91 6.13
CA ASP A 31 -24.38 21.95 7.11
C ASP A 31 -24.79 22.13 8.56
N LYS A 32 -26.02 22.62 8.84
CA LYS A 32 -26.39 22.99 10.22
C LYS A 32 -26.88 21.85 11.11
N GLU A 33 -27.32 20.72 10.54
CA GLU A 33 -27.72 19.55 11.32
C GLU A 33 -26.60 18.51 11.48
N ALA A 34 -25.59 18.54 10.60
CA ALA A 34 -24.43 17.66 10.67
C ALA A 34 -23.39 18.09 11.72
N GLU A 35 -23.46 19.34 12.18
CA GLU A 35 -22.49 19.92 13.14
C GLU A 35 -22.51 19.33 14.57
N GLN A 36 -23.43 18.42 14.90
CA GLN A 36 -23.61 17.94 16.28
C GLN A 36 -23.16 16.50 16.56
N GLN A 37 -22.61 15.79 15.59
CA GLN A 37 -22.17 14.40 15.79
C GLN A 37 -20.67 14.24 15.47
N PHE A 38 -19.82 14.64 16.42
CA PHE A 38 -18.40 14.34 16.36
C PHE A 38 -18.10 12.98 16.99
N CYS A 39 -17.04 12.30 16.53
CA CYS A 39 -16.46 11.19 17.25
C CYS A 39 -16.14 11.60 18.68
N ALA A 40 -16.17 10.64 19.60
CA ALA A 40 -15.61 10.86 20.93
C ALA A 40 -14.16 11.38 20.77
N PRO A 41 -13.76 12.38 21.56
CA PRO A 41 -12.38 12.84 21.53
C PRO A 41 -11.42 11.66 21.73
N ILE A 42 -10.31 11.65 21.00
CA ILE A 42 -9.27 10.59 21.13
C ILE A 42 -8.89 10.42 22.61
N SER A 43 -8.85 11.51 23.39
CA SER A 43 -8.62 11.51 24.83
C SER A 43 -9.61 10.67 25.67
N GLU A 44 -10.77 10.30 25.12
CA GLU A 44 -11.71 9.41 25.82
C GLU A 44 -11.35 7.92 25.62
N VAL A 45 -10.55 7.61 24.61
CA VAL A 45 -10.19 6.25 24.22
C VAL A 45 -8.80 5.88 24.71
N VAL A 46 -7.91 6.86 24.80
CA VAL A 46 -6.50 6.67 25.20
C VAL A 46 -6.29 7.21 26.62
N THR A 47 -5.88 6.36 27.53
CA THR A 47 -5.93 6.61 28.97
C THR A 47 -4.70 7.31 29.56
N ASP A 48 -3.67 7.61 28.79
CA ASP A 48 -2.44 8.18 29.35
C ASP A 48 -1.72 9.13 28.38
N SER A 49 -1.55 10.38 28.79
CA SER A 49 -0.75 11.39 28.11
C SER A 49 0.74 11.15 28.41
N GLY A 50 1.36 10.26 27.72
CA GLY A 50 2.79 9.95 27.85
C GLY A 50 3.36 9.35 26.58
N LEU A 51 4.69 9.29 26.54
CA LEU A 51 5.39 8.58 25.49
C LEU A 51 5.12 7.09 25.72
N ASP A 52 4.24 6.52 24.93
CA ASP A 52 3.79 5.14 25.06
C ASP A 52 4.23 4.34 23.84
N ILE A 53 5.39 3.73 23.93
CA ILE A 53 5.98 2.92 22.87
C ILE A 53 5.54 1.47 23.06
N ASP A 54 4.54 1.05 22.27
CA ASP A 54 3.97 -0.28 22.31
C ASP A 54 3.81 -0.86 20.89
N TYR A 55 4.71 -1.78 20.51
CA TYR A 55 4.71 -2.38 19.18
C TYR A 55 3.57 -3.38 18.97
N ALA A 56 3.05 -4.00 20.03
CA ALA A 56 1.88 -4.88 19.94
C ALA A 56 0.63 -4.08 19.58
N ARG A 57 0.43 -2.92 20.20
CA ARG A 57 -0.65 -2.00 19.88
C ARG A 57 -0.47 -1.37 18.50
N ALA A 58 0.76 -0.99 18.13
CA ALA A 58 1.04 -0.46 16.80
C ALA A 58 0.69 -1.49 15.71
N LEU A 59 1.04 -2.75 15.89
CA LEU A 59 0.63 -3.84 15.01
C LEU A 59 -0.89 -3.96 14.93
N GLN A 60 -1.58 -4.07 16.07
CA GLN A 60 -3.03 -4.20 16.09
C GLN A 60 -3.71 -3.04 15.35
N TYR A 61 -3.35 -1.80 15.67
CA TYR A 61 -4.00 -0.61 15.12
C TYR A 61 -3.77 -0.49 13.61
N SER A 62 -2.58 -0.78 13.11
CA SER A 62 -2.24 -0.66 11.70
C SER A 62 -3.11 -1.48 10.75
N LEU A 63 -3.78 -2.51 11.23
CA LEU A 63 -4.68 -3.34 10.42
C LEU A 63 -6.01 -2.64 10.12
N TYR A 64 -6.50 -1.79 11.02
CA TYR A 64 -7.81 -1.13 10.87
C TYR A 64 -7.86 -0.07 9.77
N PHE A 65 -6.72 0.42 9.32
CA PHE A 65 -6.69 1.27 8.13
C PHE A 65 -7.20 0.53 6.90
N TYR A 66 -6.87 -0.76 6.76
CA TYR A 66 -7.37 -1.57 5.65
C TYR A 66 -8.86 -1.82 5.74
N ASP A 67 -9.41 -2.02 6.95
CA ASP A 67 -10.86 -2.08 7.15
C ASP A 67 -11.57 -0.82 6.63
N ALA A 68 -10.92 0.35 6.80
CA ALA A 68 -11.47 1.62 6.33
C ALA A 68 -11.44 1.77 4.81
N ASN A 69 -10.53 1.07 4.12
CA ASN A 69 -10.33 1.19 2.68
C ASN A 69 -10.92 0.02 1.87
N MET A 70 -11.47 -1.01 2.51
CA MET A 70 -12.16 -2.10 1.79
C MET A 70 -13.24 -1.57 0.85
N CYS A 71 -13.33 -2.16 -0.35
CA CYS A 71 -14.32 -1.88 -1.38
C CYS A 71 -15.11 -3.15 -1.73
N GLY A 72 -16.31 -3.00 -2.30
CA GLY A 72 -17.14 -4.09 -2.78
C GLY A 72 -18.36 -4.40 -1.91
N ASP A 73 -18.89 -5.60 -2.08
CA ASP A 73 -20.14 -6.08 -1.49
C ASP A 73 -19.96 -6.93 -0.23
N THR A 74 -18.71 -7.15 0.20
CA THR A 74 -18.39 -7.91 1.42
C THR A 74 -17.93 -7.04 2.58
N VAL A 75 -17.82 -5.72 2.39
CA VAL A 75 -17.32 -4.78 3.41
C VAL A 75 -18.13 -4.84 4.71
N ASP A 76 -19.46 -4.98 4.63
CA ASP A 76 -20.33 -5.13 5.81
C ASP A 76 -19.98 -6.38 6.65
N ALA A 77 -19.39 -7.42 6.05
CA ALA A 77 -19.03 -8.66 6.72
C ALA A 77 -17.55 -8.69 7.14
N ASP A 78 -16.67 -8.11 6.35
CA ASP A 78 -15.21 -8.26 6.49
C ASP A 78 -14.58 -7.13 7.31
N SER A 79 -15.06 -5.88 7.16
CA SER A 79 -14.56 -4.74 7.91
C SER A 79 -14.95 -4.78 9.38
N ARG A 80 -13.99 -4.57 10.25
CA ARG A 80 -14.21 -4.45 11.71
C ARG A 80 -14.68 -3.07 12.16
N LEU A 81 -14.76 -2.12 11.23
CA LEU A 81 -15.21 -0.75 11.52
C LEU A 81 -16.73 -0.62 11.30
N SER A 82 -17.47 -0.38 12.37
CA SER A 82 -18.94 -0.33 12.35
C SER A 82 -19.53 0.78 11.46
N TRP A 83 -18.72 1.78 11.12
CA TRP A 83 -19.12 2.89 10.25
C TRP A 83 -18.85 2.63 8.75
N ARG A 84 -18.11 1.56 8.38
CA ARG A 84 -17.94 1.13 7.01
C ARG A 84 -19.10 0.22 6.58
N GLY A 85 -19.28 0.13 5.29
CA GLY A 85 -20.28 -0.73 4.68
C GLY A 85 -20.03 -0.96 3.20
N ASN A 86 -20.85 -1.83 2.60
CA ASN A 86 -20.74 -2.14 1.18
C ASN A 86 -20.81 -0.86 0.33
N CYS A 87 -19.88 -0.76 -0.61
CA CYS A 87 -19.72 0.40 -1.48
C CYS A 87 -19.30 -0.05 -2.88
N HIS A 88 -19.53 0.80 -3.89
CA HIS A 88 -19.16 0.54 -5.29
C HIS A 88 -19.57 -0.85 -5.81
N THR A 89 -20.65 -1.42 -5.26
CA THR A 89 -21.16 -2.74 -5.66
C THR A 89 -21.51 -2.82 -7.13
N TYR A 90 -21.66 -1.67 -7.80
CA TYR A 90 -21.89 -1.58 -9.24
C TYR A 90 -20.63 -1.83 -10.08
N ASP A 91 -19.45 -1.95 -9.47
CA ASP A 91 -18.22 -2.41 -10.15
C ASP A 91 -18.31 -3.90 -10.53
N ALA A 92 -19.28 -4.64 -9.97
CA ALA A 92 -19.67 -5.95 -10.46
C ALA A 92 -20.39 -5.91 -11.83
N HIS A 93 -20.75 -4.71 -12.32
CA HIS A 93 -21.54 -4.50 -13.51
C HIS A 93 -20.94 -3.39 -14.40
N VAL A 94 -19.63 -3.44 -14.65
CA VAL A 94 -18.96 -2.50 -15.57
C VAL A 94 -19.44 -2.78 -17.00
N PRO A 95 -20.05 -1.80 -17.70
CA PRO A 95 -20.56 -2.04 -19.05
C PRO A 95 -19.46 -2.44 -20.05
N MET A 96 -19.73 -3.44 -20.87
CA MET A 96 -18.83 -3.85 -21.96
C MET A 96 -18.88 -2.86 -23.15
N ILE A 97 -18.49 -1.63 -22.90
CA ILE A 97 -18.37 -0.55 -23.88
C ILE A 97 -17.02 0.14 -23.74
N GLU A 98 -16.52 0.68 -24.84
CA GLU A 98 -15.30 1.48 -24.81
C GLU A 98 -15.51 2.75 -23.96
N TRP A 99 -14.57 3.00 -23.02
CA TRP A 99 -14.61 4.20 -22.19
C TRP A 99 -14.10 5.40 -22.96
N ASP A 100 -14.96 6.39 -23.09
CA ASP A 100 -14.61 7.72 -23.60
C ASP A 100 -14.90 8.76 -22.53
N LYS A 101 -13.85 9.29 -21.93
CA LYS A 101 -13.92 10.27 -20.84
C LYS A 101 -14.81 11.49 -21.17
N GLU A 102 -14.90 11.88 -22.42
CA GLU A 102 -15.73 13.00 -22.87
C GLU A 102 -17.16 12.58 -23.23
N GLY A 103 -17.33 11.44 -23.89
CA GLY A 103 -18.62 10.95 -24.36
C GLY A 103 -19.44 10.23 -23.31
N ASN A 104 -18.79 9.53 -22.38
CA ASN A 104 -19.42 8.67 -21.37
C ASN A 104 -19.56 9.32 -19.99
N LYS A 105 -19.46 10.65 -19.86
CA LYS A 105 -19.56 11.37 -18.59
C LYS A 105 -20.79 11.03 -17.73
N ASN A 106 -21.85 10.54 -18.35
CA ASN A 106 -23.10 10.14 -17.71
C ASN A 106 -23.30 8.62 -17.64
N SER A 107 -22.32 7.80 -18.08
CA SER A 107 -22.39 6.34 -17.99
C SER A 107 -21.91 5.85 -16.63
N LYS A 108 -22.24 4.61 -16.28
CA LYS A 108 -21.75 3.96 -15.07
C LYS A 108 -20.33 3.39 -15.19
N GLY A 109 -19.58 3.77 -16.22
CA GLY A 109 -18.27 3.24 -16.54
C GLY A 109 -18.17 2.71 -17.96
N GLY A 110 -17.19 1.90 -18.20
CA GLY A 110 -16.80 1.28 -19.47
C GLY A 110 -15.38 0.75 -19.34
N THR A 111 -14.75 0.38 -20.42
CA THR A 111 -13.39 -0.17 -20.39
C THR A 111 -12.48 0.44 -21.46
N ASN A 112 -11.16 0.31 -21.30
CA ASN A 112 -10.19 0.61 -22.34
C ASN A 112 -10.07 -0.51 -23.41
N LEU A 113 -10.83 -1.60 -23.25
CA LEU A 113 -10.87 -2.70 -24.22
C LEU A 113 -11.66 -2.29 -25.48
N SER A 114 -11.15 -2.64 -26.67
CA SER A 114 -11.87 -2.37 -27.90
C SER A 114 -13.13 -3.23 -28.03
N ALA A 115 -14.13 -2.73 -28.76
CA ALA A 115 -15.36 -3.49 -29.04
C ALA A 115 -15.08 -4.84 -29.72
N GLU A 116 -14.04 -4.92 -30.58
CA GLU A 116 -13.61 -6.16 -31.22
C GLU A 116 -13.04 -7.16 -30.18
N PHE A 117 -12.22 -6.69 -29.27
CA PHE A 117 -11.65 -7.52 -28.18
C PHE A 117 -12.77 -8.07 -27.29
N MET A 118 -13.66 -7.21 -26.82
CA MET A 118 -14.79 -7.60 -25.97
C MET A 118 -15.69 -8.60 -26.65
N ALA A 119 -15.99 -8.41 -27.96
CA ALA A 119 -16.80 -9.36 -28.73
C ALA A 119 -16.11 -10.72 -28.90
N LYS A 120 -14.78 -10.73 -29.09
CA LYS A 120 -13.98 -11.96 -29.24
C LYS A 120 -13.91 -12.79 -27.96
N TYR A 121 -13.77 -12.14 -26.82
CA TYR A 121 -13.56 -12.79 -25.52
C TYR A 121 -14.76 -12.65 -24.58
N LYS A 122 -15.96 -12.49 -25.18
CA LYS A 122 -17.18 -12.25 -24.42
C LYS A 122 -17.42 -13.30 -23.33
N ASP A 123 -17.30 -14.58 -23.67
CA ASP A 123 -17.59 -15.68 -22.73
C ASP A 123 -16.59 -15.75 -21.55
N VAL A 124 -15.42 -15.12 -21.68
CA VAL A 124 -14.41 -15.01 -20.60
C VAL A 124 -14.64 -13.77 -19.75
N LEU A 125 -14.98 -12.65 -20.39
CA LEU A 125 -15.18 -11.36 -19.71
C LEU A 125 -16.55 -11.23 -19.05
N ASP A 126 -17.57 -11.93 -19.58
CA ASP A 126 -18.98 -11.87 -19.19
C ASP A 126 -19.51 -13.33 -19.12
N PRO A 127 -19.05 -14.14 -18.15
CA PRO A 127 -19.38 -15.57 -18.08
C PRO A 127 -20.84 -15.85 -17.71
N ASP A 128 -21.55 -14.91 -17.10
CA ASP A 128 -22.97 -15.02 -16.75
C ASP A 128 -23.90 -14.46 -17.84
N GLY A 129 -23.34 -13.72 -18.81
CA GLY A 129 -24.05 -13.27 -20.02
C GLY A 129 -24.93 -12.05 -19.80
N ASP A 130 -24.73 -11.27 -18.74
CA ASP A 130 -25.52 -10.08 -18.45
C ASP A 130 -25.08 -8.82 -19.23
N GLY A 131 -23.96 -8.88 -19.94
CA GLY A 131 -23.40 -7.80 -20.76
C GLY A 131 -22.46 -6.87 -19.98
N THR A 132 -21.99 -7.30 -18.82
CA THR A 132 -21.09 -6.53 -17.94
C THR A 132 -19.86 -7.34 -17.51
N ILE A 133 -18.88 -6.67 -16.92
CA ILE A 133 -17.67 -7.28 -16.38
C ILE A 133 -17.66 -7.05 -14.88
N ASP A 134 -17.47 -8.11 -14.08
CA ASP A 134 -17.33 -8.03 -12.63
C ASP A 134 -15.86 -7.82 -12.25
N VAL A 135 -15.58 -6.65 -11.66
CA VAL A 135 -14.30 -6.28 -11.05
C VAL A 135 -14.47 -5.70 -9.64
N ALA A 136 -15.61 -5.98 -8.99
CA ALA A 136 -15.88 -5.48 -7.65
C ALA A 136 -15.01 -6.15 -6.58
N GLY A 137 -14.57 -5.40 -5.59
CA GLY A 137 -13.71 -5.84 -4.49
C GLY A 137 -12.52 -4.91 -4.31
N GLY A 138 -11.42 -5.39 -3.72
CA GLY A 138 -10.20 -4.63 -3.56
C GLY A 138 -10.26 -3.53 -2.51
N PHE A 139 -9.36 -2.57 -2.64
CA PHE A 139 -9.22 -1.49 -1.69
C PHE A 139 -9.16 -0.14 -2.39
N HIS A 140 -9.83 0.85 -1.82
CA HIS A 140 -9.56 2.24 -2.18
C HIS A 140 -8.10 2.57 -1.86
N ASP A 141 -7.44 3.29 -2.75
CA ASP A 141 -6.01 3.57 -2.66
C ASP A 141 -5.65 4.39 -1.42
N ALA A 142 -6.34 5.50 -1.22
CA ALA A 142 -5.98 6.49 -0.20
C ALA A 142 -7.23 7.06 0.49
N GLY A 143 -7.29 8.38 0.58
CA GLY A 143 -8.51 9.10 0.93
C GLY A 143 -9.49 9.23 -0.23
N ASP A 144 -9.09 8.87 -1.43
CA ASP A 144 -9.91 8.75 -2.63
C ASP A 144 -10.58 7.36 -2.73
N HIS A 145 -11.30 7.11 -3.82
CA HIS A 145 -12.01 5.84 -4.01
C HIS A 145 -11.58 5.08 -5.27
N VAL A 146 -10.46 5.47 -5.89
CA VAL A 146 -9.88 4.71 -7.01
C VAL A 146 -9.15 3.48 -6.48
N GLU A 147 -9.23 2.38 -7.19
CA GLU A 147 -8.45 1.18 -6.97
C GLU A 147 -7.28 1.20 -7.98
N PHE A 148 -6.11 1.66 -7.55
CA PHE A 148 -4.91 1.71 -8.38
C PHE A 148 -4.08 0.44 -8.22
N GLY A 149 -3.84 -0.29 -9.31
CA GLY A 149 -3.23 -1.61 -9.25
C GLY A 149 -1.79 -1.64 -8.74
N MET A 150 -0.97 -0.60 -8.96
CA MET A 150 0.42 -0.60 -8.44
C MET A 150 0.45 -0.58 -6.91
N PRO A 151 -0.19 0.39 -6.22
CA PRO A 151 -0.24 0.36 -4.75
C PRO A 151 -1.05 -0.83 -4.21
N GLU A 152 -2.08 -1.30 -4.91
CA GLU A 152 -2.86 -2.50 -4.56
C GLU A 152 -1.94 -3.75 -4.52
N ASN A 153 -1.23 -4.01 -5.61
CA ASN A 153 -0.31 -5.13 -5.72
C ASN A 153 0.84 -5.06 -4.70
N TYR A 154 1.43 -3.87 -4.55
CA TYR A 154 2.50 -3.63 -3.57
C TYR A 154 2.01 -3.88 -2.14
N SER A 155 0.83 -3.38 -1.79
CA SER A 155 0.27 -3.55 -0.45
C SER A 155 -0.06 -5.00 -0.15
N ALA A 156 -0.71 -5.71 -1.08
CA ALA A 156 -1.00 -7.13 -0.95
C ALA A 156 0.28 -7.97 -0.77
N ALA A 157 1.31 -7.69 -1.60
CA ALA A 157 2.61 -8.38 -1.50
C ALA A 157 3.31 -8.08 -0.17
N THR A 158 3.34 -6.82 0.24
CA THR A 158 4.09 -6.37 1.44
C THR A 158 3.45 -6.87 2.74
N LEU A 159 2.12 -6.76 2.84
CA LEU A 159 1.37 -7.33 3.98
C LEU A 159 1.53 -8.84 4.05
N GLY A 160 1.39 -9.51 2.89
CA GLY A 160 1.60 -10.95 2.77
C GLY A 160 3.01 -11.37 3.17
N TRP A 161 4.05 -10.63 2.72
CA TRP A 161 5.43 -10.86 3.10
C TRP A 161 5.64 -10.68 4.60
N GLY A 162 5.17 -9.57 5.17
CA GLY A 162 5.25 -9.32 6.61
C GLY A 162 4.57 -10.38 7.45
N TYR A 163 3.40 -10.87 7.03
CA TYR A 163 2.70 -11.95 7.68
C TYR A 163 3.45 -13.29 7.56
N TYR A 164 4.00 -13.60 6.39
CA TYR A 164 4.85 -14.78 6.19
C TYR A 164 6.07 -14.77 7.12
N GLU A 165 6.73 -13.63 7.26
CA GLU A 165 7.96 -13.48 8.04
C GLU A 165 7.74 -13.50 9.55
N TYR A 166 6.62 -12.95 10.04
CA TYR A 166 6.35 -12.73 11.46
C TYR A 166 5.04 -13.38 11.94
N ARG A 167 4.56 -14.42 11.25
CA ARG A 167 3.29 -15.10 11.56
C ARG A 167 3.13 -15.47 13.02
N ASP A 168 4.21 -15.91 13.67
CA ASP A 168 4.17 -16.29 15.08
C ASP A 168 3.87 -15.10 16.00
N VAL A 169 4.29 -13.89 15.62
CA VAL A 169 3.96 -12.65 16.34
C VAL A 169 2.49 -12.31 16.15
N PHE A 170 1.98 -12.36 14.93
CA PHE A 170 0.55 -12.14 14.66
C PHE A 170 -0.32 -13.11 15.46
N LYS A 171 0.01 -14.39 15.49
CA LYS A 171 -0.70 -15.41 16.30
C LYS A 171 -0.58 -15.14 17.79
N LYS A 172 0.63 -14.80 18.28
CA LYS A 172 0.85 -14.49 19.71
C LYS A 172 0.01 -13.31 20.17
N LEU A 173 -0.23 -12.35 19.31
CA LEU A 173 -1.00 -11.14 19.57
C LEU A 173 -2.47 -11.22 19.13
N ASP A 174 -2.94 -12.42 18.71
CA ASP A 174 -4.33 -12.64 18.25
C ASP A 174 -4.74 -11.69 17.09
N GLN A 175 -3.81 -11.44 16.17
CA GLN A 175 -4.01 -10.58 15.00
C GLN A 175 -3.95 -11.35 13.68
N ASP A 176 -3.71 -12.66 13.70
CA ASP A 176 -3.62 -13.51 12.52
C ASP A 176 -4.94 -13.56 11.74
N ALA A 177 -6.08 -13.77 12.42
CA ALA A 177 -7.39 -13.81 11.78
C ALA A 177 -7.75 -12.47 11.10
N HIS A 178 -7.34 -11.33 11.69
CA HIS A 178 -7.57 -10.02 11.08
C HIS A 178 -6.71 -9.83 9.82
N MET A 179 -5.42 -10.15 9.92
CA MET A 179 -4.52 -10.07 8.77
C MET A 179 -4.97 -11.03 7.64
N GLU A 180 -5.39 -12.25 7.96
CA GLU A 180 -5.87 -13.20 6.96
C GLU A 180 -7.15 -12.73 6.25
N THR A 181 -8.06 -12.03 6.95
CA THR A 181 -9.23 -11.37 6.31
C THR A 181 -8.78 -10.32 5.30
N ILE A 182 -7.85 -9.45 5.67
CA ILE A 182 -7.31 -8.41 4.79
C ILE A 182 -6.64 -9.04 3.56
N LEU A 183 -5.78 -10.04 3.78
CA LEU A 183 -5.06 -10.71 2.69
C LEU A 183 -6.01 -11.45 1.74
N ARG A 184 -7.08 -12.06 2.24
CA ARG A 184 -8.10 -12.69 1.39
C ARG A 184 -8.84 -11.66 0.55
N HIS A 185 -9.17 -10.52 1.12
CA HIS A 185 -9.85 -9.45 0.39
C HIS A 185 -9.00 -8.94 -0.80
N PHE A 186 -7.70 -8.70 -0.61
CA PHE A 186 -6.76 -8.41 -1.70
C PHE A 186 -6.65 -9.56 -2.71
N ASN A 187 -6.45 -10.77 -2.22
CA ASN A 187 -6.15 -11.93 -3.06
C ASN A 187 -7.35 -12.32 -3.93
N ASP A 188 -8.57 -12.27 -3.37
CA ASP A 188 -9.81 -12.54 -4.10
C ASP A 188 -10.05 -11.51 -5.21
N TYR A 189 -9.78 -10.23 -4.92
CA TYR A 189 -9.83 -9.17 -5.92
C TYR A 189 -8.83 -9.40 -7.07
N LEU A 190 -7.56 -9.66 -6.75
CA LEU A 190 -6.54 -9.92 -7.77
C LEU A 190 -6.88 -11.14 -8.65
N MET A 191 -7.41 -12.21 -8.06
CA MET A 191 -7.87 -13.38 -8.82
C MET A 191 -9.09 -13.05 -9.69
N LYS A 192 -10.07 -12.29 -9.17
CA LYS A 192 -11.26 -11.83 -9.91
C LYS A 192 -10.88 -10.95 -11.10
N CYS A 193 -9.94 -10.03 -10.89
CA CYS A 193 -9.44 -9.13 -11.92
C CYS A 193 -8.58 -9.82 -12.99
N THR A 194 -8.25 -11.10 -12.83
CA THR A 194 -7.44 -11.88 -13.78
C THR A 194 -8.31 -12.85 -14.59
N PHE A 195 -8.60 -12.51 -15.84
CA PHE A 195 -9.50 -13.25 -16.72
C PHE A 195 -8.73 -14.34 -17.48
N LEU A 196 -9.03 -15.60 -17.18
CA LEU A 196 -8.39 -16.77 -17.76
C LEU A 196 -9.35 -17.47 -18.75
N ASP A 197 -8.83 -17.92 -19.89
CA ASP A 197 -9.55 -18.84 -20.77
C ASP A 197 -9.58 -20.28 -20.20
N GLU A 198 -10.22 -21.19 -20.94
CA GLU A 198 -10.36 -22.61 -20.55
C GLU A 198 -9.01 -23.32 -20.38
N ASP A 199 -7.98 -22.89 -21.11
CA ASP A 199 -6.61 -23.42 -21.04
C ASP A 199 -5.79 -22.78 -19.89
N GLY A 200 -6.35 -21.80 -19.17
CA GLY A 200 -5.69 -21.06 -18.08
C GLY A 200 -4.77 -19.95 -18.58
N THR A 201 -4.95 -19.49 -19.83
CA THR A 201 -4.20 -18.37 -20.38
C THR A 201 -4.84 -17.05 -19.96
N VAL A 202 -4.02 -16.09 -19.51
CA VAL A 202 -4.50 -14.73 -19.19
C VAL A 202 -4.93 -14.04 -20.49
N ILE A 203 -6.20 -13.69 -20.59
CA ILE A 203 -6.77 -12.91 -21.70
C ILE A 203 -6.69 -11.42 -21.40
N ALA A 204 -7.03 -11.04 -20.17
CA ALA A 204 -6.95 -9.67 -19.67
C ALA A 204 -6.72 -9.68 -18.16
N HIS A 205 -6.13 -8.60 -17.64
CA HIS A 205 -6.07 -8.34 -16.22
C HIS A 205 -6.50 -6.89 -15.95
N CYS A 206 -7.48 -6.70 -15.08
CA CYS A 206 -7.90 -5.37 -14.66
C CYS A 206 -6.88 -4.82 -13.68
N TYR A 207 -6.26 -3.68 -14.03
CA TYR A 207 -5.22 -3.06 -13.22
C TYR A 207 -5.65 -1.75 -12.57
N GLN A 208 -6.85 -1.27 -12.84
CA GLN A 208 -7.44 -0.10 -12.17
C GLN A 208 -8.94 -0.07 -12.34
N VAL A 209 -9.65 0.32 -11.28
CA VAL A 209 -11.07 0.67 -11.29
C VAL A 209 -11.27 2.09 -10.79
N GLY A 210 -11.96 2.89 -11.59
CA GLY A 210 -12.14 4.33 -11.37
C GLY A 210 -11.20 5.21 -12.20
N ASP A 211 -11.62 6.45 -12.47
CA ASP A 211 -10.81 7.50 -13.10
C ASP A 211 -10.47 8.56 -12.06
N GLY A 212 -9.20 8.73 -11.73
CA GLY A 212 -8.75 9.63 -10.68
C GLY A 212 -9.14 11.09 -10.90
N GLY A 213 -9.21 11.54 -12.16
CA GLY A 213 -9.65 12.91 -12.45
C GLY A 213 -11.14 13.15 -12.23
N ILE A 214 -11.98 12.10 -12.32
CA ILE A 214 -13.40 12.16 -11.97
C ILE A 214 -13.55 12.02 -10.46
N ASP A 215 -12.89 11.04 -9.88
CA ASP A 215 -12.95 10.73 -8.46
C ASP A 215 -12.50 11.92 -7.59
N HIS A 216 -11.35 12.53 -7.88
CA HIS A 216 -10.80 13.63 -7.11
C HIS A 216 -11.62 14.93 -7.21
N ALA A 217 -12.64 14.99 -8.06
CA ALA A 217 -13.54 16.13 -8.14
C ALA A 217 -14.67 16.11 -7.08
N ILE A 218 -14.80 15.02 -6.32
CA ILE A 218 -15.90 14.81 -5.35
C ILE A 218 -15.32 14.46 -3.99
N TRP A 219 -15.94 14.99 -2.93
CA TRP A 219 -15.60 14.65 -1.54
C TRP A 219 -16.84 14.09 -0.85
N ASN A 220 -16.93 12.76 -0.76
CA ASN A 220 -18.06 12.05 -0.13
C ASN A 220 -17.59 10.70 0.46
N SER A 221 -18.48 10.04 1.19
CA SER A 221 -18.26 8.67 1.65
C SER A 221 -18.46 7.67 0.49
N PRO A 222 -17.69 6.57 0.42
CA PRO A 222 -17.80 5.59 -0.65
C PRO A 222 -19.16 4.89 -0.71
N GLU A 223 -19.85 4.76 0.42
CA GLU A 223 -21.17 4.12 0.50
C GLU A 223 -22.28 4.90 -0.23
N VAL A 224 -22.05 6.18 -0.49
CA VAL A 224 -23.02 7.06 -1.19
C VAL A 224 -22.48 7.55 -2.54
N ASP A 225 -21.30 7.11 -2.92
CA ASP A 225 -20.72 7.46 -4.19
C ASP A 225 -21.47 6.82 -5.35
N SER A 226 -21.64 7.57 -6.44
CA SER A 226 -22.31 7.13 -7.66
C SER A 226 -21.60 7.59 -8.94
N MET A 227 -20.31 7.92 -8.82
CA MET A 227 -19.49 8.33 -9.94
C MET A 227 -19.36 7.21 -10.99
N PRO A 228 -19.14 7.56 -12.27
CA PRO A 228 -18.70 6.58 -13.24
C PRO A 228 -17.34 5.98 -12.84
N ARG A 229 -17.27 4.65 -12.82
CA ARG A 229 -16.04 3.92 -12.50
C ARG A 229 -15.66 3.02 -13.68
N PRO A 230 -14.86 3.54 -14.62
CA PRO A 230 -14.32 2.72 -15.71
C PRO A 230 -13.30 1.71 -15.18
N ALA A 231 -13.24 0.54 -15.79
CA ALA A 231 -12.24 -0.47 -15.52
C ALA A 231 -11.19 -0.51 -16.63
N PHE A 232 -9.91 -0.51 -16.26
CA PHE A 232 -8.77 -0.49 -17.18
C PHE A 232 -8.04 -1.82 -17.15
N PHE A 233 -7.86 -2.39 -18.34
CA PHE A 233 -7.30 -3.73 -18.54
C PHE A 233 -6.00 -3.68 -19.33
N LEU A 234 -5.04 -4.49 -18.93
CA LEU A 234 -3.92 -4.90 -19.76
C LEU A 234 -4.25 -6.18 -20.52
N THR A 235 -3.64 -6.37 -21.67
CA THR A 235 -3.80 -7.52 -22.56
C THR A 235 -2.46 -7.86 -23.23
N ALA A 236 -2.40 -8.93 -24.02
CA ALA A 236 -1.19 -9.29 -24.78
C ALA A 236 -0.73 -8.20 -25.77
N ASP A 237 -1.63 -7.31 -26.20
CA ASP A 237 -1.29 -6.17 -27.07
C ASP A 237 -0.65 -4.99 -26.28
N LYS A 238 -0.92 -4.93 -24.98
CA LYS A 238 -0.34 -3.96 -24.01
C LYS A 238 -0.07 -4.69 -22.70
N PRO A 239 1.04 -5.44 -22.59
CA PRO A 239 1.23 -6.39 -21.50
C PRO A 239 1.59 -5.77 -20.14
N GLN A 240 2.06 -4.54 -20.07
CA GLN A 240 2.35 -3.77 -18.84
C GLN A 240 3.01 -4.64 -17.77
N THR A 241 4.28 -4.97 -17.99
CA THR A 241 5.01 -5.99 -17.24
C THR A 241 5.07 -5.73 -15.74
N ASP A 242 5.24 -4.48 -15.32
CA ASP A 242 5.23 -4.03 -13.92
C ASP A 242 3.96 -4.46 -13.18
N TYR A 243 2.78 -4.20 -13.75
CA TYR A 243 1.50 -4.63 -13.14
C TYR A 243 1.35 -6.14 -13.07
N VAL A 244 1.69 -6.84 -14.15
CA VAL A 244 1.50 -8.29 -14.23
C VAL A 244 2.37 -9.02 -13.22
N VAL A 245 3.67 -8.66 -13.13
CA VAL A 245 4.59 -9.38 -12.24
C VAL A 245 4.41 -8.99 -10.79
N SER A 246 3.97 -7.76 -10.48
CA SER A 246 3.64 -7.36 -9.12
C SER A 246 2.39 -8.09 -8.60
N ALA A 247 1.34 -8.23 -9.41
CA ALA A 247 0.17 -9.06 -9.07
C ALA A 247 0.55 -10.55 -8.90
N CYS A 248 1.41 -11.06 -9.80
CA CYS A 248 1.96 -12.42 -9.70
C CYS A 248 2.66 -12.66 -8.35
N ALA A 249 3.56 -11.74 -7.94
CA ALA A 249 4.28 -11.85 -6.68
C ALA A 249 3.33 -11.85 -5.47
N SER A 250 2.30 -10.99 -5.47
CA SER A 250 1.30 -10.93 -4.40
C SER A 250 0.58 -12.26 -4.23
N LEU A 251 0.11 -12.84 -5.33
CA LEU A 251 -0.58 -14.14 -5.31
C LEU A 251 0.36 -15.29 -4.91
N ALA A 252 1.63 -15.25 -5.32
CA ALA A 252 2.63 -16.26 -4.91
C ALA A 252 2.93 -16.20 -3.41
N ILE A 253 3.12 -14.99 -2.85
CA ILE A 253 3.33 -14.80 -1.41
C ILE A 253 2.12 -15.30 -0.63
N ASN A 254 0.91 -14.99 -1.07
CA ASN A 254 -0.30 -15.39 -0.38
C ASN A 254 -0.61 -16.90 -0.50
N TYR A 255 -0.14 -17.58 -1.55
CA TYR A 255 -0.09 -19.04 -1.54
C TYR A 255 0.66 -19.57 -0.30
N LEU A 256 1.84 -19.03 0.02
CA LEU A 256 2.60 -19.44 1.20
C LEU A 256 1.88 -19.16 2.51
N ASN A 257 1.07 -18.12 2.54
CA ASN A 257 0.30 -17.74 3.72
C ASN A 257 -0.86 -18.68 4.01
N PHE A 258 -1.46 -19.29 2.99
CA PHE A 258 -2.66 -20.09 3.13
C PHE A 258 -2.44 -21.61 2.93
N LYS A 259 -1.32 -22.05 2.34
CA LYS A 259 -1.10 -23.45 1.94
C LYS A 259 -1.25 -24.48 3.07
N ASP A 260 -0.96 -24.10 4.32
CA ASP A 260 -1.02 -24.99 5.48
C ASP A 260 -2.37 -24.93 6.22
N THR A 261 -3.22 -23.93 5.94
CA THR A 261 -4.50 -23.71 6.61
C THR A 261 -5.70 -23.86 5.68
N ASP A 262 -5.52 -23.56 4.38
CA ASP A 262 -6.55 -23.62 3.35
C ASP A 262 -5.91 -23.95 1.99
N GLU A 263 -5.59 -25.24 1.80
CA GLU A 263 -4.85 -25.74 0.63
C GLU A 263 -5.60 -25.45 -0.68
N GLU A 264 -6.92 -25.60 -0.73
CA GLU A 264 -7.72 -25.37 -1.93
C GLU A 264 -7.65 -23.90 -2.37
N TYR A 265 -7.76 -22.99 -1.42
CA TYR A 265 -7.64 -21.56 -1.65
C TYR A 265 -6.22 -21.17 -2.11
N ALA A 266 -5.21 -21.71 -1.42
CA ALA A 266 -3.82 -21.47 -1.76
C ALA A 266 -3.48 -21.96 -3.17
N GLU A 267 -3.89 -23.18 -3.55
CA GLU A 267 -3.65 -23.70 -4.90
C GLU A 267 -4.37 -22.88 -5.97
N LYS A 268 -5.55 -22.34 -5.66
CA LYS A 268 -6.22 -21.39 -6.55
C LYS A 268 -5.35 -20.15 -6.75
N SER A 269 -4.83 -19.53 -5.67
CA SER A 269 -3.94 -18.39 -5.73
C SER A 269 -2.69 -18.67 -6.58
N LEU A 270 -2.03 -19.81 -6.35
CA LEU A 270 -0.85 -20.25 -7.09
C LEU A 270 -1.14 -20.47 -8.59
N LYS A 271 -2.33 -20.97 -8.93
CA LYS A 271 -2.75 -21.11 -10.34
C LYS A 271 -2.75 -19.76 -11.05
N TYR A 272 -3.30 -18.73 -10.43
CA TYR A 272 -3.32 -17.38 -11.00
C TYR A 272 -1.93 -16.74 -11.04
N ALA A 273 -1.12 -16.92 -10.01
CA ALA A 273 0.28 -16.49 -10.01
C ALA A 273 1.06 -17.09 -11.18
N LYS A 274 0.95 -18.40 -11.40
CA LYS A 274 1.59 -19.09 -12.52
C LYS A 274 1.08 -18.61 -13.89
N ALA A 275 -0.21 -18.31 -14.00
CA ALA A 275 -0.78 -17.78 -15.23
C ALA A 275 -0.23 -16.38 -15.56
N LEU A 276 -0.17 -15.49 -14.57
CA LEU A 276 0.43 -14.16 -14.72
C LEU A 276 1.93 -14.22 -15.00
N TRP A 277 2.67 -15.10 -14.32
CA TRP A 277 4.09 -15.32 -14.61
C TRP A 277 4.32 -15.79 -16.04
N LYS A 278 3.53 -16.75 -16.48
CA LYS A 278 3.56 -17.23 -17.86
C LYS A 278 3.24 -16.10 -18.84
N PHE A 279 2.19 -15.32 -18.58
CA PHE A 279 1.81 -14.18 -19.42
C PHE A 279 2.96 -13.18 -19.52
N ALA A 280 3.61 -12.82 -18.41
CA ALA A 280 4.75 -11.92 -18.42
C ALA A 280 5.94 -12.47 -19.24
N ASN A 281 6.13 -13.79 -19.28
CA ASN A 281 7.23 -14.41 -20.03
C ASN A 281 6.91 -14.63 -21.52
N ASP A 282 5.66 -14.85 -21.86
CA ASP A 282 5.23 -15.08 -23.25
C ASP A 282 5.10 -13.78 -24.06
N ASN A 283 4.98 -12.63 -23.40
CA ASN A 283 4.77 -11.34 -24.04
C ASN A 283 6.03 -10.45 -23.97
N PRO A 284 6.14 -9.44 -24.86
CA PRO A 284 7.18 -8.44 -24.77
C PRO A 284 7.20 -7.76 -23.38
N LYS A 285 8.39 -7.39 -22.91
CA LYS A 285 8.52 -6.63 -21.66
C LYS A 285 8.29 -5.16 -21.97
N GLU A 286 7.22 -4.62 -21.42
CA GLU A 286 6.81 -3.23 -21.61
C GLU A 286 6.46 -2.61 -20.26
N LEU A 287 6.90 -1.36 -20.07
CA LEU A 287 6.49 -0.55 -18.95
C LEU A 287 5.02 -0.14 -19.12
N SER A 288 4.29 -0.03 -18.03
CA SER A 288 2.92 0.45 -18.04
C SER A 288 2.79 1.79 -18.76
N ASP A 289 1.74 1.89 -19.60
CA ASP A 289 1.47 3.13 -20.33
C ASP A 289 0.75 4.13 -19.41
N ASN A 290 1.53 5.07 -18.92
CA ASN A 290 1.02 6.18 -18.11
C ASN A 290 0.05 7.11 -18.87
N GLY A 291 -0.22 6.86 -20.13
CA GLY A 291 -1.13 7.64 -20.97
C GLY A 291 -2.57 7.11 -21.03
N ASP A 292 -2.80 5.83 -20.75
CA ASP A 292 -4.13 5.20 -20.80
C ASP A 292 -4.86 5.33 -19.44
N GLY A 293 -5.52 6.46 -19.23
CA GLY A 293 -6.46 6.65 -18.13
C GLY A 293 -5.83 6.90 -16.76
N PRO A 294 -5.16 5.93 -16.14
CA PRO A 294 -4.70 6.04 -14.76
C PRO A 294 -3.34 6.67 -14.55
N GLY A 295 -2.49 6.70 -15.56
CA GLY A 295 -1.06 6.92 -15.44
C GLY A 295 -0.58 8.26 -14.94
N GLN A 296 -1.49 9.15 -14.54
CA GLN A 296 -1.12 10.45 -13.96
C GLN A 296 -0.80 10.35 -12.47
N PHE A 297 -1.22 9.28 -11.78
CA PHE A 297 -1.11 9.13 -10.32
C PHE A 297 -0.01 8.14 -9.91
N TYR A 298 0.04 6.98 -10.54
CA TYR A 298 1.00 5.92 -10.25
C TYR A 298 1.81 5.51 -11.49
N GLY A 299 2.56 6.48 -12.03
CA GLY A 299 3.45 6.23 -13.14
C GLY A 299 4.68 5.45 -12.72
N SER A 300 4.76 4.18 -13.06
CA SER A 300 5.97 3.38 -12.85
C SER A 300 7.13 3.89 -13.71
N SER A 301 8.34 3.82 -13.16
CA SER A 301 9.56 4.28 -13.85
C SER A 301 10.38 3.13 -14.44
N LYS A 302 10.04 1.88 -14.08
CA LYS A 302 10.75 0.67 -14.47
C LYS A 302 9.88 -0.55 -14.16
N TRP A 303 10.20 -1.69 -14.72
CA TRP A 303 9.54 -2.99 -14.48
C TRP A 303 10.57 -4.07 -14.08
N GLU A 304 11.84 -3.78 -14.18
CA GLU A 304 12.92 -4.75 -13.95
C GLU A 304 13.00 -5.18 -12.49
N ASP A 305 12.74 -4.27 -11.59
CA ASP A 305 12.71 -4.53 -10.15
C ASP A 305 11.51 -5.38 -9.74
N ASP A 306 10.32 -5.07 -10.27
CA ASP A 306 9.12 -5.90 -10.06
C ASP A 306 9.32 -7.31 -10.61
N TYR A 307 9.95 -7.44 -11.79
CA TYR A 307 10.25 -8.74 -12.37
C TYR A 307 11.22 -9.55 -11.51
N CYS A 308 12.31 -8.92 -11.04
CA CYS A 308 13.28 -9.58 -10.15
C CYS A 308 12.64 -9.95 -8.80
N TRP A 309 11.76 -9.12 -8.27
CA TRP A 309 10.96 -9.42 -7.08
C TRP A 309 10.09 -10.66 -7.29
N ALA A 310 9.30 -10.68 -8.36
CA ALA A 310 8.43 -11.80 -8.70
C ALA A 310 9.21 -13.08 -8.97
N ALA A 311 10.38 -13.01 -9.62
CA ALA A 311 11.23 -14.16 -9.91
C ALA A 311 11.65 -14.90 -8.64
N ALA A 312 12.05 -14.16 -7.58
CA ALA A 312 12.38 -14.76 -6.29
C ALA A 312 11.19 -15.50 -5.68
N TRP A 313 10.02 -14.88 -5.64
CA TRP A 313 8.83 -15.49 -5.06
C TRP A 313 8.31 -16.67 -5.88
N MET A 314 8.35 -16.57 -7.20
CA MET A 314 7.98 -17.68 -8.06
C MET A 314 8.92 -18.89 -7.88
N TYR A 315 10.22 -18.65 -7.71
CA TYR A 315 11.15 -19.71 -7.34
C TYR A 315 10.80 -20.34 -5.97
N ILE A 316 10.56 -19.51 -4.96
CA ILE A 316 10.23 -19.98 -3.59
C ILE A 316 8.98 -20.87 -3.60
N VAL A 317 7.96 -20.56 -4.41
CA VAL A 317 6.71 -21.34 -4.43
C VAL A 317 6.73 -22.52 -5.41
N THR A 318 7.62 -22.53 -6.40
CA THR A 318 7.65 -23.58 -7.44
C THR A 318 8.90 -24.46 -7.42
N GLY A 319 10.01 -23.96 -6.90
CA GLY A 319 11.33 -24.59 -7.03
C GLY A 319 11.88 -24.60 -8.47
N ASP A 320 11.28 -23.81 -9.38
CA ASP A 320 11.68 -23.76 -10.78
C ASP A 320 12.80 -22.73 -10.99
N GLU A 321 14.03 -23.23 -11.21
CA GLU A 321 15.21 -22.38 -11.44
C GLU A 321 15.08 -21.48 -12.67
N SER A 322 14.23 -21.83 -13.63
CA SER A 322 14.02 -21.02 -14.83
C SER A 322 13.41 -19.64 -14.53
N CYS A 323 12.85 -19.44 -13.33
CA CYS A 323 12.42 -18.14 -12.87
C CYS A 323 13.55 -17.10 -12.88
N PHE A 324 14.80 -17.52 -12.75
CA PHE A 324 15.96 -16.64 -12.75
C PHE A 324 16.61 -16.45 -14.13
N ASP A 325 16.25 -17.21 -15.16
CA ASP A 325 16.97 -17.21 -16.46
C ASP A 325 17.07 -15.81 -17.07
N TYR A 326 15.97 -15.07 -17.10
CA TYR A 326 15.97 -13.69 -17.60
C TYR A 326 16.32 -12.67 -16.50
N ALA A 327 15.91 -12.93 -15.26
CA ALA A 327 16.10 -12.02 -14.15
C ALA A 327 17.58 -11.73 -13.86
N VAL A 328 18.49 -12.70 -14.04
CA VAL A 328 19.94 -12.50 -13.86
C VAL A 328 20.54 -11.53 -14.89
N GLU A 329 19.92 -11.37 -16.07
CA GLU A 329 20.39 -10.44 -17.10
C GLU A 329 20.08 -8.97 -16.72
N ILE A 330 18.99 -8.74 -15.97
CA ILE A 330 18.46 -7.41 -15.66
C ILE A 330 18.69 -7.00 -14.19
N PHE A 331 19.08 -7.91 -13.30
CA PHE A 331 19.28 -7.61 -11.88
C PHE A 331 20.29 -6.47 -11.66
N ASP A 332 19.85 -5.38 -11.05
CA ASP A 332 20.72 -4.24 -10.70
C ASP A 332 21.10 -4.28 -9.22
N TYR A 333 22.24 -4.85 -8.90
CA TYR A 333 22.70 -5.02 -7.52
C TYR A 333 23.17 -3.74 -6.83
N TYR A 334 23.32 -2.62 -7.53
CA TYR A 334 23.52 -1.32 -6.91
C TYR A 334 22.20 -0.62 -6.56
N ALA A 335 21.12 -1.01 -7.21
CA ALA A 335 19.84 -0.36 -7.04
C ALA A 335 19.24 -0.51 -5.63
N PRO A 336 19.39 -1.63 -4.88
CA PRO A 336 18.85 -1.76 -3.54
C PRO A 336 19.20 -0.62 -2.60
N SER A 337 20.44 -0.11 -2.67
CA SER A 337 20.89 1.02 -1.86
C SER A 337 20.60 2.40 -2.47
N GLY A 338 20.00 2.46 -3.65
CA GLY A 338 19.77 3.70 -4.40
C GLY A 338 18.54 4.48 -3.95
N TRP A 339 17.56 3.77 -3.39
CA TRP A 339 16.30 4.31 -2.87
C TRP A 339 15.84 3.46 -1.68
N CYS A 340 14.54 3.32 -1.44
CA CYS A 340 13.97 2.35 -0.50
C CYS A 340 12.88 1.51 -1.19
N TYR A 341 12.48 0.43 -0.56
CA TYR A 341 11.38 -0.43 -1.00
C TYR A 341 10.06 0.34 -1.04
N CYS A 342 9.42 0.41 -2.20
CA CYS A 342 8.11 1.04 -2.41
C CYS A 342 7.51 0.58 -3.74
N TRP A 343 6.24 0.92 -4.00
CA TRP A 343 5.52 0.49 -5.22
C TRP A 343 6.25 0.83 -6.54
N ASN A 344 7.07 1.88 -6.59
CA ASN A 344 7.84 2.29 -7.78
C ASN A 344 9.33 1.88 -7.70
N ASP A 345 9.75 1.22 -6.65
CA ASP A 345 11.12 0.73 -6.48
C ASP A 345 11.16 -0.50 -5.57
N MET A 346 11.09 -1.68 -6.17
CA MET A 346 11.11 -2.97 -5.46
C MET A 346 12.52 -3.48 -5.18
N TRP A 347 13.58 -2.77 -5.62
CA TRP A 347 14.96 -3.30 -5.60
C TRP A 347 15.47 -3.71 -4.22
N ALA A 348 15.16 -2.92 -3.16
CA ALA A 348 15.64 -3.29 -1.82
C ALA A 348 14.99 -4.60 -1.33
N GLY A 349 13.69 -4.81 -1.64
CA GLY A 349 13.00 -6.07 -1.38
C GLY A 349 13.52 -7.22 -2.25
N ALA A 350 13.64 -6.99 -3.56
CA ALA A 350 14.18 -7.97 -4.50
C ALA A 350 15.60 -8.41 -4.10
N GLY A 351 16.49 -7.45 -3.83
CA GLY A 351 17.85 -7.73 -3.41
C GLY A 351 17.93 -8.57 -2.13
N LEU A 352 17.08 -8.23 -1.13
CA LEU A 352 17.01 -9.01 0.11
C LEU A 352 16.51 -10.43 -0.15
N MET A 353 15.44 -10.62 -0.94
CA MET A 353 14.94 -11.97 -1.22
C MET A 353 15.88 -12.79 -2.07
N TRP A 354 16.62 -12.17 -3.01
CA TRP A 354 17.69 -12.87 -3.74
C TRP A 354 18.84 -13.28 -2.81
N ALA A 355 19.18 -12.43 -1.81
CA ALA A 355 20.16 -12.78 -0.79
C ALA A 355 19.72 -14.01 0.02
N VAL A 356 18.43 -14.02 0.44
CA VAL A 356 17.84 -15.15 1.19
C VAL A 356 17.85 -16.42 0.34
N VAL A 357 17.36 -16.36 -0.89
CA VAL A 357 17.33 -17.53 -1.80
C VAL A 357 18.75 -18.05 -2.05
N ASN A 358 19.71 -17.17 -2.34
CA ASN A 358 21.10 -17.60 -2.59
C ASN A 358 21.77 -18.20 -1.34
N GLN A 359 21.38 -17.76 -0.15
CA GLN A 359 21.85 -18.29 1.13
C GLN A 359 21.24 -19.66 1.44
N GLU A 360 19.96 -19.84 1.19
CA GLU A 360 19.23 -21.10 1.45
C GLU A 360 19.49 -22.15 0.37
N HIS A 361 19.77 -21.71 -0.85
CA HIS A 361 20.01 -22.52 -2.04
C HIS A 361 21.35 -22.15 -2.71
N PRO A 362 22.50 -22.39 -2.04
CA PRO A 362 23.81 -22.01 -2.56
C PRO A 362 24.18 -22.75 -3.86
N GLU A 363 23.52 -23.87 -4.17
CA GLU A 363 23.67 -24.60 -5.42
C GLU A 363 23.20 -23.81 -6.66
N LEU A 364 22.34 -22.82 -6.49
CA LEU A 364 21.90 -21.93 -7.58
C LEU A 364 23.01 -21.03 -8.08
N ASP A 365 23.90 -20.64 -7.19
CA ASP A 365 25.03 -19.73 -7.47
C ASP A 365 24.59 -18.46 -8.24
N LEU A 366 23.56 -17.77 -7.70
CA LEU A 366 22.93 -16.61 -8.36
C LEU A 366 23.93 -15.48 -8.61
N VAL A 367 24.92 -15.31 -7.72
CA VAL A 367 26.00 -14.34 -7.90
C VAL A 367 26.80 -14.64 -9.17
N GLN A 368 27.17 -15.91 -9.39
CA GLN A 368 27.91 -16.31 -10.59
C GLN A 368 27.04 -16.26 -11.85
N LYS A 369 25.76 -16.65 -11.76
CA LYS A 369 24.80 -16.53 -12.87
C LYS A 369 24.67 -15.08 -13.34
N ILE A 370 24.55 -14.10 -12.43
CA ILE A 370 24.50 -12.67 -12.77
C ILE A 370 25.82 -12.23 -13.43
N ARG A 371 26.97 -12.65 -12.88
CA ARG A 371 28.30 -12.32 -13.45
C ARG A 371 28.47 -12.86 -14.86
N ASP A 372 27.97 -14.06 -15.13
CA ASP A 372 28.09 -14.70 -16.45
C ASP A 372 27.12 -14.06 -17.45
N ALA A 373 25.87 -13.75 -17.05
CA ALA A 373 24.87 -13.11 -17.89
C ALA A 373 25.26 -11.67 -18.27
N GLN A 374 25.76 -10.90 -17.31
CA GLN A 374 26.05 -9.47 -17.51
C GLN A 374 27.49 -9.17 -17.94
N GLY A 375 28.37 -10.19 -17.99
CA GLY A 375 29.76 -10.09 -18.43
C GLY A 375 30.75 -9.68 -17.32
N LYS A 376 31.84 -10.41 -17.21
CA LYS A 376 32.83 -10.35 -16.11
C LYS A 376 33.50 -8.99 -15.86
N ASN A 377 33.37 -8.04 -16.77
CA ASN A 377 34.04 -6.74 -16.68
C ASN A 377 33.13 -5.61 -16.20
N LYS A 378 31.84 -5.87 -15.96
CA LYS A 378 30.91 -4.81 -15.70
C LYS A 378 30.83 -4.46 -14.21
N TYR A 379 30.92 -5.48 -13.34
CA TYR A 379 30.78 -5.25 -11.91
C TYR A 379 31.33 -6.45 -11.11
N VAL A 380 31.92 -6.20 -9.95
CA VAL A 380 32.42 -7.21 -9.03
C VAL A 380 31.64 -7.03 -7.71
N PHE A 381 30.53 -7.74 -7.55
CA PHE A 381 29.95 -7.96 -6.23
C PHE A 381 30.15 -9.43 -5.84
N ASP A 382 30.37 -9.68 -4.57
CA ASP A 382 30.76 -11.01 -4.07
C ASP A 382 29.59 -11.73 -3.41
N ASP A 383 28.63 -11.02 -2.84
CA ASP A 383 27.36 -11.56 -2.36
C ASP A 383 26.28 -10.46 -2.27
N PHE A 384 25.01 -10.87 -2.06
CA PHE A 384 23.88 -9.95 -1.96
C PHE A 384 23.84 -9.19 -0.61
N TRP A 385 24.50 -9.71 0.42
CA TRP A 385 24.65 -9.06 1.74
C TRP A 385 25.78 -8.04 1.77
N ASP A 386 26.55 -7.95 0.69
CA ASP A 386 27.70 -7.06 0.57
C ASP A 386 27.30 -5.56 0.62
N ASN A 387 28.29 -4.73 0.92
CA ASN A 387 28.21 -3.27 0.94
C ASN A 387 27.86 -2.62 -0.41
N ASP A 388 27.85 -3.35 -1.49
CA ASP A 388 27.42 -2.86 -2.81
C ASP A 388 25.97 -3.25 -3.17
N CYS A 389 25.32 -4.12 -2.39
CA CYS A 389 23.94 -4.53 -2.57
C CYS A 389 23.10 -4.14 -1.36
N VAL A 390 22.37 -5.08 -0.74
CA VAL A 390 21.50 -4.80 0.41
C VAL A 390 22.28 -4.22 1.59
N GLY A 391 23.48 -4.73 1.83
CA GLY A 391 24.34 -4.30 2.94
C GLY A 391 24.68 -2.82 2.98
N LYS A 392 24.49 -2.10 1.88
CA LYS A 392 24.72 -0.65 1.81
C LYS A 392 23.48 0.21 2.13
N CYS A 393 22.31 -0.38 2.20
CA CYS A 393 21.07 0.36 2.37
C CYS A 393 21.09 1.23 3.64
N LEU A 394 21.43 0.64 4.78
CA LEU A 394 21.46 1.36 6.06
C LEU A 394 22.42 2.55 6.06
N GLU A 395 23.62 2.40 5.49
CA GLU A 395 24.58 3.52 5.39
C GLU A 395 24.04 4.65 4.54
N THR A 396 23.29 4.33 3.47
CA THR A 396 22.66 5.32 2.60
C THR A 396 21.52 6.04 3.33
N TRP A 397 20.64 5.30 4.01
CA TRP A 397 19.48 5.86 4.69
C TRP A 397 19.86 6.72 5.91
N LYS A 398 20.91 6.38 6.65
CA LYS A 398 21.46 7.21 7.73
C LYS A 398 21.95 8.59 7.27
N GLN A 399 22.30 8.74 5.98
CA GLN A 399 22.71 10.04 5.43
C GLN A 399 21.50 10.97 5.18
N ASP A 400 20.31 10.43 5.17
CA ASP A 400 19.07 11.16 4.95
C ASP A 400 18.32 11.48 6.27
N GLU A 401 18.93 11.23 7.43
CA GLU A 401 18.34 11.55 8.73
C GLU A 401 18.18 13.08 8.94
N THR A 402 17.01 13.47 9.46
CA THR A 402 16.76 14.83 9.97
C THR A 402 17.63 15.13 11.20
N LYS A 403 17.51 16.32 11.77
CA LYS A 403 18.24 16.66 12.99
C LYS A 403 17.87 15.78 14.19
N GLN A 404 16.65 15.25 14.20
CA GLN A 404 16.17 14.39 15.27
C GLN A 404 16.37 12.90 14.96
N GLY A 405 16.97 12.58 13.82
CA GLY A 405 17.32 11.22 13.45
C GLY A 405 16.23 10.45 12.73
N PHE A 406 15.22 11.13 12.17
CA PHE A 406 14.22 10.52 11.30
C PHE A 406 14.77 10.40 9.88
N ALA A 407 14.78 9.21 9.31
CA ALA A 407 15.19 9.01 7.93
C ALA A 407 14.11 9.54 6.98
N TRP A 408 14.43 10.66 6.34
CA TRP A 408 13.53 11.38 5.46
C TRP A 408 14.02 11.33 4.01
N LEU A 409 13.23 10.79 3.10
CA LEU A 409 13.56 10.71 1.68
C LEU A 409 12.78 11.70 0.82
N ASN A 410 11.51 11.91 1.14
CA ASN A 410 10.61 12.75 0.37
C ASN A 410 9.55 13.36 1.30
N THR A 411 9.10 14.57 0.99
CA THR A 411 8.03 15.23 1.74
C THR A 411 6.70 14.49 1.62
N TRP A 412 6.40 13.97 0.43
CA TRP A 412 5.14 13.25 0.22
C TRP A 412 5.24 11.84 0.77
N GLY A 413 4.61 11.62 1.93
CA GLY A 413 4.59 10.32 2.58
C GLY A 413 5.93 9.92 3.21
N SER A 414 6.58 10.81 3.98
CA SER A 414 7.87 10.53 4.59
C SER A 414 7.85 9.30 5.52
N CYS A 415 6.75 9.06 6.24
CA CYS A 415 6.57 7.89 7.09
C CYS A 415 6.48 6.57 6.29
N ARG A 416 5.90 6.60 5.09
CA ARG A 416 5.85 5.45 4.17
C ARG A 416 7.24 4.88 3.91
N TYR A 417 8.13 5.74 3.45
CA TYR A 417 9.50 5.35 3.14
C TYR A 417 10.25 4.88 4.39
N ASN A 418 10.01 5.54 5.51
CA ASN A 418 10.64 5.20 6.77
C ASN A 418 10.24 3.80 7.28
N THR A 419 8.95 3.44 7.24
CA THR A 419 8.50 2.09 7.63
C THR A 419 8.99 1.00 6.67
N ALA A 420 9.14 1.31 5.39
CA ALA A 420 9.74 0.40 4.42
C ALA A 420 11.22 0.12 4.72
N MET A 421 11.99 1.16 5.06
CA MET A 421 13.37 0.99 5.52
C MET A 421 13.46 0.15 6.79
N GLN A 422 12.52 0.36 7.75
CA GLN A 422 12.46 -0.44 8.97
C GLN A 422 12.26 -1.92 8.66
N LEU A 423 11.32 -2.26 7.76
CA LEU A 423 11.05 -3.65 7.37
C LEU A 423 12.32 -4.32 6.80
N ILE A 424 12.99 -3.67 5.86
CA ILE A 424 14.24 -4.20 5.26
C ILE A 424 15.32 -4.38 6.35
N CYS A 425 15.45 -3.43 7.28
CA CYS A 425 16.42 -3.52 8.38
C CYS A 425 16.14 -4.71 9.32
N LEU A 426 14.87 -4.93 9.66
CA LEU A 426 14.47 -6.04 10.53
C LEU A 426 14.71 -7.39 9.87
N LEU A 427 14.39 -7.51 8.59
CA LEU A 427 14.63 -8.72 7.82
C LEU A 427 16.12 -8.96 7.55
N TYR A 428 16.92 -7.90 7.36
CA TYR A 428 18.37 -8.04 7.27
C TYR A 428 18.95 -8.71 8.52
N ASP A 429 18.61 -8.22 9.72
CA ASP A 429 19.08 -8.85 10.97
C ASP A 429 18.48 -10.26 11.16
N LYS A 430 17.25 -10.52 10.67
CA LYS A 430 16.65 -11.86 10.74
C LYS A 430 17.48 -12.89 9.98
N TYR A 431 17.88 -12.59 8.78
CA TYR A 431 18.55 -13.55 7.89
C TYR A 431 20.08 -13.48 7.96
N ASN A 432 20.65 -12.30 8.16
CA ASN A 432 22.09 -12.09 8.12
C ASN A 432 22.74 -11.88 9.51
N ASN A 433 21.96 -11.90 10.59
CA ASN A 433 22.45 -11.78 11.97
C ASN A 433 21.89 -12.85 12.92
N GLU A 434 21.72 -14.09 12.42
CA GLU A 434 21.21 -15.21 13.22
C GLU A 434 19.88 -14.93 13.93
N ASN A 435 19.01 -14.13 13.34
CA ASN A 435 17.75 -13.67 13.93
C ASN A 435 17.94 -13.00 15.31
N LYS A 436 18.95 -12.16 15.46
CA LYS A 436 19.25 -11.41 16.69
C LYS A 436 19.22 -9.92 16.44
N PRO A 437 18.84 -9.12 17.45
CA PRO A 437 18.91 -7.67 17.33
C PRO A 437 20.33 -7.18 17.05
N GLY A 438 20.53 -6.56 15.89
CA GLY A 438 21.80 -5.99 15.44
C GLY A 438 21.77 -4.47 15.36
N GLU A 439 22.64 -3.92 14.54
CA GLU A 439 22.68 -2.48 14.26
C GLU A 439 21.43 -2.05 13.50
N TRP A 440 20.98 -2.87 12.54
CA TRP A 440 19.86 -2.58 11.64
C TRP A 440 18.53 -2.55 12.38
N SER A 441 18.22 -3.58 13.17
CA SER A 441 16.99 -3.62 13.96
C SER A 441 16.96 -2.54 15.06
N LYS A 442 18.10 -2.18 15.66
CA LYS A 442 18.19 -1.07 16.60
C LYS A 442 17.98 0.29 15.94
N TRP A 443 18.41 0.44 14.70
CA TRP A 443 18.13 1.64 13.93
C TRP A 443 16.63 1.71 13.56
N ALA A 444 16.05 0.60 13.08
CA ALA A 444 14.61 0.51 12.82
C ALA A 444 13.77 0.86 14.07
N LYS A 445 14.20 0.39 15.25
CA LYS A 445 13.56 0.74 16.52
C LYS A 445 13.49 2.26 16.73
N LYS A 446 14.60 2.97 16.53
CA LYS A 446 14.63 4.43 16.69
C LYS A 446 13.69 5.13 15.71
N GLN A 447 13.58 4.61 14.50
CA GLN A 447 12.68 5.16 13.50
C GLN A 447 11.21 4.97 13.90
N MET A 448 10.84 3.78 14.41
CA MET A 448 9.48 3.54 14.90
C MET A 448 9.20 4.34 16.17
N ASP A 449 10.13 4.42 17.11
CA ASP A 449 9.97 5.22 18.33
C ASP A 449 9.68 6.70 17.98
N TYR A 450 10.38 7.24 16.96
CA TYR A 450 10.09 8.57 16.43
C TYR A 450 8.66 8.66 15.88
N ILE A 451 8.21 7.71 15.06
CA ILE A 451 6.84 7.68 14.51
C ILE A 451 5.79 7.63 15.63
N LEU A 452 6.07 6.92 16.72
CA LEU A 452 5.19 6.77 17.88
C LEU A 452 5.23 7.95 18.85
N GLY A 453 6.12 8.94 18.63
CA GLY A 453 6.13 10.19 19.39
C GLY A 453 7.42 10.51 20.14
N ASP A 454 8.49 9.70 20.02
CA ASP A 454 9.82 10.07 20.55
C ASP A 454 10.51 11.09 19.63
N ASN A 455 9.89 12.27 19.54
CA ASN A 455 10.27 13.36 18.65
C ASN A 455 9.90 14.72 19.27
N ASP A 456 10.32 15.80 18.63
CA ASP A 456 9.97 17.18 18.99
C ASP A 456 9.59 17.95 17.71
N ILE A 457 8.36 17.74 17.27
CA ILE A 457 7.83 18.28 16.01
C ILE A 457 7.52 19.76 16.15
N THR A 458 7.93 20.56 15.16
CA THR A 458 7.45 21.93 14.98
C THR A 458 6.08 21.92 14.35
N PHE A 459 5.05 22.40 15.07
CA PHE A 459 3.68 22.46 14.61
C PHE A 459 3.47 23.65 13.65
N LYS A 460 2.86 23.40 12.49
CA LYS A 460 2.55 24.42 11.46
C LYS A 460 1.12 24.92 11.58
N GLU A 461 0.21 24.11 12.16
CA GLU A 461 -1.19 24.45 12.32
C GLU A 461 -1.40 25.68 13.21
N GLU A 462 -2.51 26.37 13.02
CA GLU A 462 -2.90 27.49 13.86
C GLU A 462 -3.15 27.02 15.31
N GLU A 463 -2.70 27.81 16.30
CA GLU A 463 -2.73 27.49 17.73
C GLU A 463 -4.12 27.00 18.24
N LYS A 464 -5.21 27.51 17.65
CA LYS A 464 -6.58 27.11 18.00
C LYS A 464 -6.95 25.66 17.70
N TYR A 465 -6.19 25.00 16.79
CA TYR A 465 -6.42 23.62 16.38
C TYR A 465 -5.40 22.64 16.98
N THR A 466 -4.41 23.13 17.69
CA THR A 466 -3.35 22.33 18.27
C THR A 466 -3.75 21.91 19.67
N VAL A 467 -4.32 20.74 19.83
CA VAL A 467 -4.65 20.17 21.16
C VAL A 467 -3.39 19.92 21.98
N LEU A 468 -2.27 19.67 21.32
CA LEU A 468 -0.97 19.35 21.90
C LEU A 468 -0.13 20.58 22.23
N ALA A 469 -0.47 21.71 21.66
CA ALA A 469 0.20 22.95 21.96
C ALA A 469 0.08 23.24 23.47
N GLY A 470 1.06 22.83 24.22
CA GLY A 470 1.25 23.33 25.58
C GLY A 470 1.19 24.85 25.60
N LYS A 471 1.32 25.48 26.75
CA LYS A 471 1.16 26.93 26.91
C LYS A 471 2.02 27.85 26.01
N ASN A 472 2.92 27.27 25.20
CA ASN A 472 3.76 27.95 24.20
C ASN A 472 3.79 27.20 22.85
N GLY A 473 2.79 26.49 22.53
CA GLY A 473 2.41 25.58 21.47
C GLY A 473 3.03 25.68 20.09
N THR A 474 4.35 25.72 19.96
CA THR A 474 5.02 25.73 18.65
C THR A 474 5.71 24.42 18.32
N HIS A 475 5.92 23.55 19.28
CA HIS A 475 6.54 22.24 19.09
C HIS A 475 6.25 21.26 20.25
N GLY A 476 6.41 19.98 20.01
CA GLY A 476 6.24 18.91 20.97
C GLY A 476 6.20 17.53 20.33
N PRO A 477 5.97 16.48 21.12
CA PRO A 477 5.86 15.12 20.60
C PRO A 477 4.60 14.96 19.72
N ARG A 478 4.72 14.22 18.63
CA ARG A 478 3.61 13.85 17.74
C ARG A 478 3.72 12.40 17.27
N CYS A 479 2.68 11.62 17.45
CA CYS A 479 2.55 10.30 16.87
C CYS A 479 1.90 10.41 15.49
N PHE A 480 2.48 9.74 14.48
CA PHE A 480 1.98 9.76 13.11
C PHE A 480 1.01 8.61 12.79
N ILE A 481 0.60 7.82 13.79
CA ILE A 481 -0.44 6.80 13.68
C ILE A 481 -1.72 7.34 14.28
N VAL A 482 -2.76 7.50 13.46
CA VAL A 482 -4.06 8.05 13.88
C VAL A 482 -4.68 7.19 14.97
N GLY A 483 -5.13 7.84 16.06
CA GLY A 483 -5.83 7.18 17.16
C GLY A 483 -4.94 6.36 18.11
N TYR A 484 -3.64 6.26 17.86
CA TYR A 484 -2.72 5.46 18.68
C TYR A 484 -2.53 6.01 20.10
N SER A 485 -2.45 7.34 20.23
CA SER A 485 -2.24 8.04 21.52
C SER A 485 -2.84 9.44 21.50
N ASP A 486 -2.85 10.12 22.65
CA ASP A 486 -3.33 11.51 22.77
C ASP A 486 -2.55 12.49 21.88
N ILE A 487 -1.29 12.17 21.58
CA ILE A 487 -0.41 12.97 20.73
C ILE A 487 -0.48 12.59 19.25
N SER A 488 -1.40 11.72 18.86
CA SER A 488 -1.58 11.32 17.47
C SER A 488 -2.12 12.44 16.61
N VAL A 489 -1.74 12.40 15.32
CA VAL A 489 -2.39 13.18 14.25
C VAL A 489 -3.89 12.89 14.21
N LYS A 490 -4.69 13.91 13.90
CA LYS A 490 -6.15 13.86 13.99
C LYS A 490 -6.88 14.11 12.68
N ASN A 491 -6.21 14.76 11.73
CA ASN A 491 -6.84 15.27 10.53
C ASN A 491 -6.25 14.63 9.25
N PRO A 492 -6.32 13.27 9.11
CA PRO A 492 -5.87 12.62 7.90
C PRO A 492 -6.68 13.10 6.69
N HIS A 493 -6.05 13.13 5.51
CA HIS A 493 -6.72 13.39 4.25
C HIS A 493 -7.43 12.12 3.76
N HIS A 494 -8.67 11.89 4.25
CA HIS A 494 -9.42 10.66 3.98
C HIS A 494 -10.92 10.92 3.95
N ARG A 495 -11.59 10.66 2.82
CA ARG A 495 -13.01 11.01 2.59
C ARG A 495 -13.96 10.19 3.46
N ALA A 496 -13.77 8.87 3.52
CA ALA A 496 -14.65 8.01 4.30
C ALA A 496 -14.63 8.37 5.80
N ALA A 497 -13.46 8.69 6.36
CA ALA A 497 -13.32 9.08 7.76
C ALA A 497 -13.84 10.49 8.02
N SER A 498 -13.65 11.43 7.09
CA SER A 498 -14.13 12.82 7.26
C SER A 498 -15.65 12.98 7.03
N GLY A 499 -16.26 12.02 6.36
CA GLY A 499 -17.68 12.10 6.00
C GLY A 499 -17.96 13.23 5.00
N LEU A 500 -18.88 14.16 5.35
CA LEU A 500 -19.20 15.32 4.49
C LEU A 500 -18.31 16.55 4.73
N LEU A 501 -17.29 16.45 5.59
CA LEU A 501 -16.40 17.58 5.83
C LEU A 501 -15.53 17.82 4.60
N MET A 502 -15.39 19.09 4.22
CA MET A 502 -14.55 19.47 3.09
C MET A 502 -13.06 19.38 3.47
N ALA A 503 -12.23 18.99 2.51
CA ALA A 503 -10.78 18.88 2.71
C ALA A 503 -10.11 20.19 3.14
N GLU A 504 -10.67 21.33 2.75
CA GLU A 504 -10.14 22.66 3.07
C GLU A 504 -10.41 23.09 4.53
N ASP A 505 -11.24 22.36 5.24
CA ASP A 505 -11.61 22.73 6.60
C ASP A 505 -10.84 21.87 7.61
N PRO A 506 -9.96 22.44 8.43
CA PRO A 506 -9.20 21.71 9.44
C PRO A 506 -10.09 21.40 10.65
N ARG A 507 -11.15 20.63 10.46
CA ARG A 507 -12.03 20.14 11.51
C ARG A 507 -11.65 18.70 11.89
N GLU A 508 -12.07 18.29 13.09
CA GLU A 508 -11.98 16.90 13.52
C GLU A 508 -12.74 15.99 12.54
N GLN A 509 -12.17 14.84 12.26
CA GLN A 509 -12.75 13.84 11.38
C GLN A 509 -14.07 13.30 11.99
N LYS A 510 -14.99 12.88 11.14
CA LYS A 510 -16.24 12.26 11.54
C LYS A 510 -16.02 10.95 12.29
N HIS A 511 -15.11 10.16 11.78
CA HIS A 511 -14.69 8.89 12.35
C HIS A 511 -13.19 8.91 12.61
N ILE A 512 -12.76 8.24 13.67
CA ILE A 512 -11.33 8.03 13.90
C ILE A 512 -10.85 6.98 12.90
N LEU A 513 -9.90 7.37 12.06
CA LEU A 513 -9.26 6.46 11.10
C LEU A 513 -8.18 5.64 11.82
N TRP A 514 -8.62 4.71 12.64
CA TRP A 514 -7.76 3.93 13.50
C TRP A 514 -6.57 3.32 12.77
N GLY A 515 -5.39 3.54 13.30
CA GLY A 515 -4.15 2.89 12.85
C GLY A 515 -3.56 3.42 11.55
N ALA A 516 -4.20 4.38 10.90
CA ALA A 516 -3.67 4.95 9.66
C ALA A 516 -2.35 5.68 9.90
N LEU A 517 -1.33 5.35 9.11
CA LEU A 517 -0.04 6.04 9.09
C LEU A 517 -0.17 7.27 8.19
N ALA A 518 -0.13 8.45 8.78
CA ALA A 518 -0.14 9.72 8.05
C ALA A 518 1.17 9.93 7.28
N GLY A 519 1.12 10.79 6.26
CA GLY A 519 2.25 11.12 5.41
C GLY A 519 3.54 11.43 6.16
N GLY A 520 3.46 12.21 7.24
CA GLY A 520 4.59 12.43 8.16
C GLY A 520 5.25 13.79 8.06
N PRO A 521 6.35 14.02 8.78
CA PRO A 521 7.01 15.31 8.88
C PRO A 521 7.80 15.67 7.62
N ASP A 522 8.08 16.97 7.45
CA ASP A 522 9.04 17.44 6.46
C ASP A 522 10.51 17.25 6.93
N ALA A 523 11.46 17.60 6.05
CA ALA A 523 12.91 17.47 6.31
C ALA A 523 13.42 18.31 7.48
N SER A 524 12.61 19.21 8.03
CA SER A 524 12.96 20.07 9.17
C SER A 524 12.31 19.63 10.48
N ASP A 525 11.76 18.42 10.53
CA ASP A 525 10.98 17.90 11.65
C ASP A 525 9.77 18.80 11.97
N SER A 526 9.07 19.28 10.92
CA SER A 526 7.86 20.09 11.04
C SER A 526 6.67 19.35 10.40
N HIS A 527 5.44 19.61 10.90
CA HIS A 527 4.23 18.96 10.40
C HIS A 527 3.01 19.87 10.55
N ASP A 528 2.09 19.85 9.56
CA ASP A 528 0.78 20.48 9.61
C ASP A 528 -0.32 19.40 9.74
N ASP A 529 -0.95 19.26 10.90
CA ASP A 529 -2.07 18.33 11.09
C ASP A 529 -3.36 18.94 10.54
N ALA A 530 -3.47 18.98 9.22
CA ALA A 530 -4.61 19.58 8.51
C ALA A 530 -5.05 18.69 7.34
N THR A 531 -6.34 18.34 7.30
CA THR A 531 -6.91 17.48 6.24
C THR A 531 -6.61 18.00 4.82
N LYS A 532 -6.54 19.31 4.62
CA LYS A 532 -6.22 19.93 3.32
C LYS A 532 -4.76 19.72 2.86
N ASP A 533 -3.85 19.43 3.78
CA ASP A 533 -2.46 19.14 3.44
C ASP A 533 -2.29 17.64 3.16
N TRP A 534 -2.62 17.24 1.94
CA TRP A 534 -2.46 15.85 1.50
C TRP A 534 -1.00 15.39 1.43
N THR A 535 -0.03 16.29 1.40
CA THR A 535 1.39 15.95 1.35
C THR A 535 1.86 15.29 2.67
N GLU A 536 1.43 15.86 3.80
CA GLU A 536 1.83 15.44 5.14
C GLU A 536 0.78 14.57 5.85
N ASN A 537 -0.50 14.62 5.40
CA ASN A 537 -1.62 13.93 6.06
C ASN A 537 -2.36 12.93 5.19
N GLU A 538 -1.93 12.71 3.94
CA GLU A 538 -2.45 11.60 3.16
C GLU A 538 -2.15 10.28 3.87
N VAL A 539 -3.08 9.36 3.74
CA VAL A 539 -3.01 7.99 4.21
C VAL A 539 -3.36 7.09 3.03
N THR A 540 -2.48 6.19 2.66
CA THR A 540 -2.66 5.31 1.51
C THR A 540 -2.41 3.86 1.88
N ILE A 541 -2.93 2.94 1.08
CA ILE A 541 -2.69 1.50 1.30
C ILE A 541 -1.20 1.18 1.22
N ASP A 542 -0.45 1.83 0.34
CA ASP A 542 1.00 1.63 0.24
C ASP A 542 1.78 2.28 1.40
N TYR A 543 1.32 3.42 1.95
CA TYR A 543 1.96 4.02 3.14
C TYR A 543 1.90 3.08 4.35
N ASN A 544 0.78 2.41 4.50
CA ASN A 544 0.48 1.54 5.61
C ASN A 544 1.05 0.12 5.44
N ALA A 545 1.48 -0.28 4.25
CA ALA A 545 1.82 -1.67 3.94
C ALA A 545 2.98 -2.24 4.77
N CYS A 546 4.02 -1.44 5.02
CA CYS A 546 5.18 -1.88 5.80
C CYS A 546 4.99 -1.77 7.32
N LEU A 547 4.05 -0.95 7.79
CA LEU A 547 3.86 -0.68 9.22
C LEU A 547 3.54 -1.93 10.04
N PRO A 548 2.59 -2.81 9.65
CA PRO A 548 2.29 -4.02 10.43
C PRO A 548 3.50 -4.94 10.57
N ALA A 549 4.24 -5.13 9.48
CA ALA A 549 5.44 -5.98 9.46
C ALA A 549 6.58 -5.38 10.30
N ALA A 550 6.80 -4.06 10.21
CA ALA A 550 7.79 -3.36 11.02
C ALA A 550 7.45 -3.45 12.51
N ALA A 551 6.19 -3.23 12.89
CA ALA A 551 5.74 -3.36 14.28
C ALA A 551 5.88 -4.81 14.79
N ALA A 552 5.52 -5.81 13.96
CA ALA A 552 5.69 -7.23 14.30
C ALA A 552 7.16 -7.61 14.50
N GLY A 553 8.04 -7.18 13.59
CA GLY A 553 9.48 -7.43 13.70
C GLY A 553 10.11 -6.75 14.92
N LEU A 554 9.68 -5.53 15.23
CA LEU A 554 10.13 -4.82 16.44
C LEU A 554 9.62 -5.50 17.71
N TYR A 555 8.38 -5.98 17.72
CA TYR A 555 7.87 -6.78 18.83
C TYR A 555 8.65 -8.09 18.99
N ALA A 556 9.00 -8.75 17.90
CA ALA A 556 9.81 -9.97 17.95
C ALA A 556 11.17 -9.74 18.61
N TYR A 557 11.81 -8.60 18.36
CA TYR A 557 13.16 -8.29 18.89
C TYR A 557 13.15 -7.55 20.21
N PHE A 558 12.19 -6.67 20.46
CA PHE A 558 12.21 -5.72 21.55
C PHE A 558 10.93 -5.70 22.37
N GLY A 559 9.98 -6.59 22.08
CA GLY A 559 8.73 -6.70 22.83
C GLY A 559 8.97 -7.07 24.28
N THR A 560 8.24 -6.42 25.18
CA THR A 560 8.29 -6.63 26.62
C THR A 560 6.93 -7.16 27.13
N ASP A 561 6.87 -7.65 28.37
CA ASP A 561 5.65 -8.24 28.93
C ASP A 561 4.52 -7.22 29.18
N ASP A 562 4.84 -5.92 29.19
CA ASP A 562 3.91 -4.81 29.33
C ASP A 562 3.37 -4.31 27.98
N MET A 563 3.97 -4.70 26.86
CA MET A 563 3.44 -4.41 25.53
C MET A 563 2.27 -5.37 25.21
N ALA A 564 1.10 -4.80 24.94
CA ALA A 564 -0.11 -5.59 24.71
C ALA A 564 -1.06 -4.90 23.72
N ILE A 565 -1.89 -5.71 23.07
CA ILE A 565 -3.01 -5.21 22.28
C ILE A 565 -4.05 -4.54 23.19
N THR A 566 -4.77 -3.58 22.63
CA THR A 566 -5.92 -2.94 23.29
C THR A 566 -7.09 -3.92 23.30
N PRO A 567 -7.62 -4.31 24.47
CA PRO A 567 -8.73 -5.25 24.55
C PRO A 567 -10.04 -4.58 24.06
N ASN A 568 -10.91 -5.36 23.44
CA ASN A 568 -12.20 -4.92 22.90
C ASN A 568 -12.07 -3.72 21.92
N PHE A 569 -11.08 -3.80 21.06
CA PHE A 569 -10.80 -2.79 20.06
C PHE A 569 -11.33 -3.21 18.67
N PRO A 570 -11.84 -2.30 17.83
CA PRO A 570 -11.98 -0.88 18.09
C PRO A 570 -13.17 -0.60 19.04
N PRO A 571 -13.17 0.56 19.71
CA PRO A 571 -14.36 0.96 20.46
C PRO A 571 -15.57 1.07 19.52
N GLU A 572 -16.79 0.81 20.03
CA GLU A 572 -18.01 1.05 19.25
C GLU A 572 -18.06 2.52 18.87
N ASP A 573 -17.84 2.80 17.59
CA ASP A 573 -18.00 4.12 17.01
C ASP A 573 -19.47 4.34 16.63
N GLU A 574 -19.88 5.61 16.50
CA GLU A 574 -21.21 5.92 16.03
C GLU A 574 -21.45 5.30 14.64
N LYS A 575 -22.61 4.66 14.49
CA LYS A 575 -23.04 4.09 13.21
C LYS A 575 -23.01 5.16 12.12
N ARG A 576 -22.74 4.74 10.89
CA ARG A 576 -22.77 5.57 9.69
C ARG A 576 -23.83 6.67 9.75
N VAL A 577 -23.41 7.92 9.66
CA VAL A 577 -24.33 9.06 9.67
C VAL A 577 -25.01 9.25 8.32
N TYR A 578 -24.37 8.78 7.25
CA TYR A 578 -24.94 8.79 5.92
C TYR A 578 -25.71 7.50 5.75
N GLY A 579 -26.98 7.63 6.10
CA GLY A 579 -27.90 6.54 6.03
C GLY A 579 -27.81 5.83 4.71
N SER A 580 -28.02 4.52 4.77
CA SER A 580 -28.49 3.76 3.66
C SER A 580 -29.30 4.68 2.77
N GLY A 581 -28.77 5.04 1.62
CA GLY A 581 -29.60 5.56 0.58
C GLY A 581 -30.75 4.59 0.52
N SER A 582 -31.91 5.03 0.95
CA SER A 582 -33.12 4.26 0.75
C SER A 582 -33.18 3.98 -0.73
N SER A 583 -33.00 2.73 -1.07
CA SER A 583 -33.26 2.14 -2.38
C SER A 583 -34.45 2.79 -3.07
#